data_628588f0ec6d0f298af6466abced5c84
#
_entry.id   628588f0ec6d0f298af6466abced5c84
#
_cell.length_a   1.000
_cell.length_b   1.000
_cell.length_c   1.000
_cell.angle_alpha   90.00
_cell.angle_beta   90.00
_cell.angle_gamma   90.00
#
_symmetry.space_group_name_H-M   'P 1'
#
loop_
_entity.id
_entity.type
_entity.pdbx_description
1 polymer ?
#
loop_
_entity_poly.entity_id
_entity_poly.type
_entity_poly.pdbx_seq_one_letter_code
_entity_poly.pdbx_strand_id
1 'polypeptide(L)'
;GHEQAGFGGAMKNLGMGSASVGGKLELHSASQPRINTDNCIGCNICVKHCAHDAIHLNNRKAEIDYTKCVGCGQCVALCQHEAAVVADWDTSEHMNYKIDEYAKAVLKNKPNFHVSFIMNVSPECDCWNHNDAAIVPDLGIAASFDPVALDQACADMVAAAPILGGSKLAEAHPHEHLVGEDKFHLIHPDTNWKAGLDYAEEIGLGTKEYELINV
;
A
#
# COMPACT_ATOMS: atom_id res chain seq x y z
N GLY A 1 -6.89 8.32 -1.97
CA GLY A 1 -7.32 6.93 -2.09
C GLY A 1 -6.23 6.00 -2.62
N HIS A 2 -6.50 4.72 -2.64
CA HIS A 2 -5.62 3.70 -3.22
C HIS A 2 -6.44 2.46 -3.54
N GLU A 3 -6.35 1.96 -4.75
CA GLU A 3 -7.18 0.88 -5.31
C GLU A 3 -7.02 -0.48 -4.63
N GLN A 4 -6.00 -0.68 -3.83
CA GLN A 4 -5.77 -1.94 -3.11
C GLN A 4 -5.68 -1.71 -1.58
N ALA A 5 -5.02 -0.65 -1.11
CA ALA A 5 -4.92 -0.36 0.32
C ALA A 5 -6.14 0.37 0.90
N GLY A 6 -6.98 0.98 0.06
CA GLY A 6 -8.06 1.88 0.46
C GLY A 6 -7.60 3.32 0.56
N PHE A 7 -6.67 3.64 1.45
CA PHE A 7 -6.02 4.95 1.52
C PHE A 7 -4.54 4.85 1.90
N GLY A 8 -3.82 5.96 1.78
CA GLY A 8 -2.43 6.05 2.23
C GLY A 8 -2.26 7.14 3.27
N GLY A 9 -1.88 6.73 4.47
CA GLY A 9 -1.55 7.59 5.60
C GLY A 9 -0.14 7.29 6.15
N ALA A 10 0.06 7.48 7.44
CA ALA A 10 1.34 7.23 8.12
C ALA A 10 1.77 5.77 8.00
N MET A 11 0.85 4.82 8.20
CA MET A 11 1.15 3.38 8.13
C MET A 11 1.65 2.98 6.74
N LYS A 12 0.95 3.37 5.67
CA LYS A 12 1.38 3.08 4.30
C LYS A 12 2.70 3.77 3.96
N ASN A 13 2.92 5.00 4.41
CA ASN A 13 4.19 5.71 4.21
C ASN A 13 5.35 5.00 4.92
N LEU A 14 5.15 4.51 6.14
CA LEU A 14 6.15 3.74 6.89
C LEU A 14 6.43 2.39 6.25
N GLY A 15 5.41 1.59 6.01
CA GLY A 15 5.54 0.23 5.51
C GLY A 15 5.94 0.19 4.03
N MET A 16 5.06 0.67 3.15
CA MET A 16 5.28 0.64 1.71
C MET A 16 6.26 1.73 1.25
N GLY A 17 6.19 2.94 1.82
CA GLY A 17 7.08 4.04 1.47
C GLY A 17 8.55 3.74 1.74
N SER A 18 8.86 3.04 2.84
CA SER A 18 10.22 2.64 3.22
C SER A 18 10.68 1.33 2.58
N ALA A 19 9.80 0.60 1.90
CA ALA A 19 10.15 -0.67 1.26
C ALA A 19 11.00 -0.46 0.00
N SER A 20 11.93 -1.39 -0.26
CA SER A 20 12.63 -1.48 -1.53
C SER A 20 11.67 -1.78 -2.68
N VAL A 21 12.11 -1.64 -3.94
CA VAL A 21 11.29 -2.02 -5.10
C VAL A 21 10.83 -3.47 -5.01
N GLY A 22 11.72 -4.41 -4.63
CA GLY A 22 11.36 -5.81 -4.39
C GLY A 22 10.37 -5.97 -3.24
N GLY A 23 10.56 -5.24 -2.13
CA GLY A 23 9.62 -5.22 -1.00
C GLY A 23 8.23 -4.70 -1.38
N LYS A 24 8.16 -3.66 -2.21
CA LYS A 24 6.86 -3.17 -2.72
C LYS A 24 6.14 -4.21 -3.57
N LEU A 25 6.86 -4.96 -4.38
CA LEU A 25 6.27 -6.07 -5.16
C LEU A 25 5.79 -7.21 -4.25
N GLU A 26 6.56 -7.55 -3.21
CA GLU A 26 6.16 -8.54 -2.21
C GLU A 26 4.89 -8.10 -1.47
N LEU A 27 4.79 -6.82 -1.06
CA LEU A 27 3.60 -6.26 -0.41
C LEU A 27 2.33 -6.41 -1.26
N HIS A 28 2.44 -6.31 -2.59
CA HIS A 28 1.31 -6.41 -3.51
C HIS A 28 1.01 -7.85 -3.98
N SER A 29 1.90 -8.83 -3.72
CA SER A 29 1.81 -10.17 -4.29
C SER A 29 1.22 -11.17 -3.31
N ALA A 30 0.25 -11.98 -3.76
CA ALA A 30 -0.29 -13.11 -3.01
C ALA A 30 0.61 -14.35 -3.09
N SER A 31 1.51 -14.41 -4.07
CA SER A 31 2.31 -15.61 -4.36
C SER A 31 3.74 -15.28 -4.78
N GLN A 32 4.55 -16.33 -4.84
CA GLN A 32 5.90 -16.24 -5.38
C GLN A 32 5.88 -15.83 -6.86
N PRO A 33 6.92 -15.10 -7.35
CA PRO A 33 7.03 -14.72 -8.76
C PRO A 33 7.07 -15.92 -9.68
N ARG A 34 6.70 -15.73 -10.94
CA ARG A 34 6.86 -16.74 -11.98
C ARG A 34 7.73 -16.21 -13.14
N ILE A 35 8.27 -17.12 -13.95
CA ILE A 35 9.01 -16.79 -15.18
C ILE A 35 8.14 -17.11 -16.39
N ASN A 36 7.87 -16.09 -17.21
CA ASN A 36 7.39 -16.28 -18.57
C ASN A 36 8.59 -16.64 -19.46
N THR A 37 8.69 -17.89 -19.83
CA THR A 37 9.81 -18.40 -20.61
C THR A 37 9.87 -17.83 -22.02
N ASP A 38 8.74 -17.40 -22.60
CA ASP A 38 8.70 -16.82 -23.95
C ASP A 38 9.47 -15.48 -23.97
N ASN A 39 9.31 -14.67 -22.95
CA ASN A 39 9.98 -13.39 -22.81
C ASN A 39 11.43 -13.51 -22.26
N CYS A 40 11.76 -14.62 -21.63
CA CYS A 40 13.08 -14.80 -21.00
C CYS A 40 14.18 -15.00 -22.05
N ILE A 41 15.17 -14.12 -22.04
CA ILE A 41 16.35 -14.22 -22.93
C ILE A 41 17.58 -14.87 -22.29
N GLY A 42 17.49 -15.26 -21.00
CA GLY A 42 18.58 -15.88 -20.26
C GLY A 42 19.73 -14.92 -19.91
N CYS A 43 19.44 -13.64 -19.67
CA CYS A 43 20.44 -12.61 -19.35
C CYS A 43 21.13 -12.80 -17.99
N ASN A 44 20.66 -13.72 -17.17
CA ASN A 44 21.24 -14.09 -15.87
C ASN A 44 21.17 -13.01 -14.78
N ILE A 45 20.47 -11.90 -14.99
CA ILE A 45 20.38 -10.80 -13.99
C ILE A 45 19.65 -11.29 -12.74
N CYS A 46 18.48 -11.91 -12.88
CA CYS A 46 17.69 -12.41 -11.76
C CYS A 46 18.45 -13.48 -10.94
N VAL A 47 19.24 -14.33 -11.58
CA VAL A 47 20.06 -15.34 -10.90
C VAL A 47 21.13 -14.68 -10.01
N LYS A 48 21.87 -13.70 -10.58
CA LYS A 48 22.96 -13.02 -9.85
C LYS A 48 22.49 -12.21 -8.64
N HIS A 49 21.24 -11.80 -8.64
CA HIS A 49 20.68 -10.94 -7.60
C HIS A 49 19.68 -11.66 -6.67
N CYS A 50 19.48 -12.96 -6.83
CA CYS A 50 18.65 -13.73 -5.92
C CYS A 50 19.42 -14.00 -4.61
N ALA A 51 19.01 -13.36 -3.52
CA ALA A 51 19.62 -13.52 -2.21
C ALA A 51 19.42 -14.91 -1.59
N HIS A 52 18.53 -15.72 -2.18
CA HIS A 52 18.17 -17.06 -1.69
C HIS A 52 18.66 -18.18 -2.61
N ASP A 53 19.46 -17.87 -3.64
CA ASP A 53 19.91 -18.84 -4.64
C ASP A 53 18.76 -19.69 -5.23
N ALA A 54 17.59 -19.10 -5.32
CA ALA A 54 16.37 -19.76 -5.76
C ALA A 54 16.18 -19.75 -7.29
N ILE A 55 17.04 -19.08 -8.04
CA ILE A 55 16.91 -18.97 -9.49
C ILE A 55 18.16 -19.49 -10.19
N HIS A 56 17.96 -20.32 -11.18
CA HIS A 56 19.04 -20.86 -12.03
C HIS A 56 18.67 -20.77 -13.51
N LEU A 57 19.63 -20.95 -14.39
CA LEU A 57 19.37 -21.05 -15.82
C LEU A 57 19.32 -22.52 -16.24
N ASN A 58 18.25 -22.86 -16.94
CA ASN A 58 18.09 -24.13 -17.66
C ASN A 58 17.81 -23.81 -19.14
N ASN A 59 18.59 -24.35 -20.06
CA ASN A 59 18.47 -24.11 -21.49
C ASN A 59 18.35 -22.61 -21.86
N ARG A 60 19.14 -21.76 -21.21
CA ARG A 60 19.13 -20.28 -21.37
C ARG A 60 17.81 -19.62 -20.96
N LYS A 61 16.99 -20.27 -20.15
CA LYS A 61 15.78 -19.71 -19.54
C LYS A 61 15.96 -19.75 -18.02
N ALA A 62 15.46 -18.72 -17.34
CA ALA A 62 15.44 -18.71 -15.88
C ALA A 62 14.36 -19.66 -15.36
N GLU A 63 14.69 -20.39 -14.32
CA GLU A 63 13.74 -21.24 -13.57
C GLU A 63 13.84 -20.91 -12.09
N ILE A 64 12.71 -20.94 -11.38
CA ILE A 64 12.63 -20.67 -9.96
C ILE A 64 12.47 -22.00 -9.20
N ASP A 65 13.36 -22.21 -8.24
CA ASP A 65 13.20 -23.25 -7.23
C ASP A 65 12.30 -22.73 -6.11
N TYR A 66 11.04 -23.11 -6.16
CA TYR A 66 10.02 -22.66 -5.20
C TYR A 66 10.21 -23.20 -3.78
N THR A 67 11.12 -24.15 -3.56
CA THR A 67 11.49 -24.58 -2.21
C THR A 67 12.41 -23.60 -1.50
N LYS A 68 13.09 -22.73 -2.26
CA LYS A 68 14.00 -21.70 -1.78
C LYS A 68 13.45 -20.28 -1.94
N CYS A 69 12.53 -20.09 -2.88
CA CYS A 69 11.97 -18.78 -3.17
C CYS A 69 11.10 -18.30 -1.99
N VAL A 70 11.37 -17.10 -1.50
CA VAL A 70 10.62 -16.44 -0.41
C VAL A 70 9.61 -15.40 -0.91
N GLY A 71 9.44 -15.25 -2.23
CA GLY A 71 8.46 -14.31 -2.78
C GLY A 71 8.87 -12.84 -2.81
N CYS A 72 10.11 -12.49 -2.48
CA CYS A 72 10.54 -11.09 -2.31
C CYS A 72 10.44 -10.19 -3.56
N GLY A 73 10.10 -10.71 -4.74
CA GLY A 73 9.91 -9.94 -5.97
C GLY A 73 11.15 -9.30 -6.59
N GLN A 74 12.36 -9.48 -6.04
CA GLN A 74 13.58 -8.85 -6.55
C GLN A 74 13.84 -9.17 -8.03
N CYS A 75 13.56 -10.41 -8.46
CA CYS A 75 13.70 -10.82 -9.85
C CYS A 75 12.74 -10.08 -10.80
N VAL A 76 11.52 -9.77 -10.32
CA VAL A 76 10.54 -8.98 -11.07
C VAL A 76 11.03 -7.54 -11.22
N ALA A 77 11.50 -6.92 -10.13
CA ALA A 77 12.02 -5.56 -10.12
C ALA A 77 13.20 -5.34 -11.09
N LEU A 78 14.02 -6.37 -11.32
CA LEU A 78 15.22 -6.29 -12.14
C LEU A 78 15.02 -6.73 -13.60
N CYS A 79 13.91 -7.39 -13.91
CA CYS A 79 13.68 -7.96 -15.23
C CYS A 79 13.28 -6.88 -16.25
N GLN A 80 14.18 -6.56 -17.17
CA GLN A 80 13.94 -5.59 -18.25
C GLN A 80 13.18 -6.19 -19.46
N HIS A 81 12.84 -7.48 -19.40
CA HIS A 81 12.21 -8.22 -20.49
C HIS A 81 10.81 -8.70 -20.13
N GLU A 82 10.27 -8.24 -19.00
CA GLU A 82 8.93 -8.66 -18.53
C GLU A 82 8.77 -10.20 -18.46
N ALA A 83 9.90 -10.89 -18.23
CA ALA A 83 9.90 -12.34 -18.11
C ALA A 83 9.65 -12.80 -16.67
N ALA A 84 10.24 -12.13 -15.68
CA ALA A 84 9.87 -12.36 -14.28
C ALA A 84 8.69 -11.46 -13.95
N VAL A 85 7.57 -12.06 -13.50
CA VAL A 85 6.31 -11.35 -13.26
C VAL A 85 5.71 -11.76 -11.92
N VAL A 86 4.87 -10.90 -11.37
CA VAL A 86 3.99 -11.25 -10.25
C VAL A 86 2.99 -12.30 -10.77
N ALA A 87 2.84 -13.40 -10.05
CA ALA A 87 1.92 -14.45 -10.47
C ALA A 87 0.48 -14.10 -10.09
N ASP A 88 0.27 -13.67 -8.84
CA ASP A 88 -1.04 -13.30 -8.31
C ASP A 88 -0.90 -12.04 -7.45
N TRP A 89 -1.84 -11.11 -7.60
CA TRP A 89 -1.97 -9.94 -6.74
C TRP A 89 -2.69 -10.31 -5.45
N ASP A 90 -2.31 -9.69 -4.34
CA ASP A 90 -2.89 -9.96 -3.02
C ASP A 90 -4.24 -9.27 -2.82
N THR A 91 -4.98 -9.74 -1.82
CA THR A 91 -6.19 -9.06 -1.33
C THR A 91 -5.83 -7.77 -0.61
N SER A 92 -6.81 -6.88 -0.47
CA SER A 92 -6.65 -5.63 0.26
C SER A 92 -6.20 -5.86 1.71
N GLU A 93 -6.84 -6.80 2.40
CA GLU A 93 -6.53 -7.11 3.79
C GLU A 93 -5.08 -7.60 3.95
N HIS A 94 -4.67 -8.62 3.19
CA HIS A 94 -3.32 -9.17 3.29
C HIS A 94 -2.25 -8.14 2.96
N MET A 95 -2.49 -7.29 1.96
CA MET A 95 -1.55 -6.21 1.67
C MET A 95 -1.44 -5.23 2.84
N ASN A 96 -2.56 -4.84 3.46
CA ASN A 96 -2.55 -3.95 4.61
C ASN A 96 -1.81 -4.59 5.81
N TYR A 97 -2.03 -5.88 6.08
CA TYR A 97 -1.28 -6.60 7.14
C TYR A 97 0.24 -6.56 6.90
N LYS A 98 0.69 -6.81 5.68
CA LYS A 98 2.11 -6.70 5.32
C LYS A 98 2.66 -5.28 5.46
N ILE A 99 1.86 -4.26 5.08
CA ILE A 99 2.23 -2.85 5.29
C ILE A 99 2.51 -2.60 6.77
N ASP A 100 1.67 -3.12 7.67
CA ASP A 100 1.80 -2.95 9.11
C ASP A 100 3.02 -3.70 9.67
N GLU A 101 3.29 -4.91 9.20
CA GLU A 101 4.50 -5.67 9.56
C GLU A 101 5.78 -4.92 9.13
N TYR A 102 5.81 -4.35 7.93
CA TYR A 102 6.92 -3.52 7.46
C TYR A 102 7.04 -2.23 8.27
N ALA A 103 5.93 -1.56 8.59
CA ALA A 103 5.92 -0.39 9.46
C ALA A 103 6.48 -0.73 10.84
N LYS A 104 6.09 -1.85 11.43
CA LYS A 104 6.63 -2.35 12.69
C LYS A 104 8.14 -2.58 12.64
N ALA A 105 8.63 -3.14 11.54
CA ALA A 105 10.08 -3.33 11.35
C ALA A 105 10.82 -1.98 11.26
N VAL A 106 10.26 -0.99 10.58
CA VAL A 106 10.83 0.35 10.46
C VAL A 106 10.88 1.06 11.80
N LEU A 107 9.82 0.98 12.60
CA LEU A 107 9.69 1.67 13.89
C LEU A 107 10.43 0.96 15.04
N LYS A 108 10.81 -0.31 14.87
CA LYS A 108 11.38 -1.13 15.93
C LYS A 108 12.55 -0.43 16.65
N ASN A 109 12.38 -0.21 17.96
CA ASN A 109 13.38 0.40 18.85
C ASN A 109 13.83 1.82 18.41
N LYS A 110 12.95 2.57 17.75
CA LYS A 110 13.24 3.95 17.34
C LYS A 110 12.21 4.90 17.94
N PRO A 111 12.62 6.06 18.46
CA PRO A 111 11.67 7.13 18.71
C PRO A 111 11.09 7.60 17.37
N ASN A 112 9.81 7.88 17.36
CA ASN A 112 9.11 8.29 16.14
C ASN A 112 8.06 9.35 16.46
N PHE A 113 7.73 10.15 15.47
CA PHE A 113 6.70 11.18 15.48
C PHE A 113 6.19 11.35 14.05
N HIS A 114 4.88 11.43 13.89
CA HIS A 114 4.23 11.40 12.59
C HIS A 114 3.45 12.69 12.39
N VAL A 115 3.48 13.19 11.16
CA VAL A 115 2.72 14.37 10.73
C VAL A 115 2.03 14.02 9.41
N SER A 116 0.72 14.21 9.37
CA SER A 116 -0.10 14.00 8.17
C SER A 116 -0.69 15.32 7.70
N PHE A 117 -0.42 15.66 6.43
CA PHE A 117 -1.06 16.77 5.74
C PHE A 117 -2.32 16.24 5.07
N ILE A 118 -3.50 16.55 5.64
CA ILE A 118 -4.79 16.10 5.10
C ILE A 118 -5.22 17.11 4.05
N MET A 119 -4.53 17.10 2.93
CA MET A 119 -4.64 18.07 1.85
C MET A 119 -4.62 17.36 0.51
N ASN A 120 -5.32 17.90 -0.48
CA ASN A 120 -5.40 17.33 -1.82
C ASN A 120 -5.70 15.83 -1.81
N VAL A 121 -6.70 15.43 -1.04
CA VAL A 121 -7.09 14.03 -0.87
C VAL A 121 -7.68 13.51 -2.19
N SER A 122 -6.82 12.94 -3.02
CA SER A 122 -7.15 12.43 -4.35
C SER A 122 -7.80 11.05 -4.32
N PRO A 123 -8.60 10.69 -5.34
CA PRO A 123 -9.20 9.36 -5.42
C PRO A 123 -8.16 8.25 -5.65
N GLU A 124 -7.11 8.53 -6.42
CA GLU A 124 -6.09 7.56 -6.78
C GLU A 124 -4.77 7.85 -6.06
N CYS A 125 -3.93 6.82 -5.95
CA CYS A 125 -2.58 6.96 -5.41
C CYS A 125 -1.63 7.54 -6.46
N ASP A 126 -0.64 8.29 -6.00
CA ASP A 126 0.48 8.81 -6.81
C ASP A 126 1.32 7.70 -7.51
N CYS A 127 1.11 6.44 -7.14
CA CYS A 127 1.76 5.30 -7.82
C CYS A 127 1.16 5.00 -9.20
N TRP A 128 -0.02 5.54 -9.50
CA TRP A 128 -0.65 5.47 -10.81
C TRP A 128 -0.16 6.59 -11.75
N ASN A 129 -0.29 6.35 -13.04
CA ASN A 129 0.07 7.32 -14.08
C ASN A 129 -1.06 8.34 -14.38
N HIS A 130 -2.12 8.33 -13.62
CA HIS A 130 -3.26 9.26 -13.70
C HIS A 130 -3.78 9.55 -12.30
N ASN A 131 -4.43 10.68 -12.15
CA ASN A 131 -5.10 11.10 -10.93
C ASN A 131 -6.28 12.00 -11.29
N ASP A 132 -7.06 12.40 -10.31
CA ASP A 132 -8.24 13.24 -10.49
C ASP A 132 -8.32 14.30 -9.38
N ALA A 133 -9.32 15.17 -9.47
CA ALA A 133 -9.58 16.20 -8.48
C ALA A 133 -9.73 15.62 -7.06
N ALA A 134 -9.34 16.42 -6.07
CA ALA A 134 -9.53 16.06 -4.67
C ALA A 134 -11.00 15.77 -4.36
N ILE A 135 -11.24 14.76 -3.53
CA ILE A 135 -12.61 14.31 -3.18
C ILE A 135 -13.22 15.09 -2.03
N VAL A 136 -12.38 15.70 -1.18
CA VAL A 136 -12.76 16.57 -0.07
C VAL A 136 -11.87 17.81 -0.06
N PRO A 137 -12.30 18.94 0.55
CA PRO A 137 -11.44 20.11 0.74
C PRO A 137 -10.22 19.77 1.62
N ASP A 138 -9.22 20.63 1.60
CA ASP A 138 -8.10 20.56 2.53
C ASP A 138 -8.60 20.69 3.98
N LEU A 139 -8.20 19.76 4.84
CA LEU A 139 -8.70 19.69 6.22
C LEU A 139 -7.67 20.19 7.24
N GLY A 140 -6.40 20.20 6.88
CA GLY A 140 -5.33 20.72 7.73
C GLY A 140 -4.20 19.73 7.95
N ILE A 141 -3.55 19.85 9.12
CA ILE A 141 -2.40 19.05 9.51
C ILE A 141 -2.72 18.36 10.83
N ALA A 142 -2.49 17.06 10.90
CA ALA A 142 -2.58 16.29 12.14
C ALA A 142 -1.23 15.69 12.50
N ALA A 143 -0.95 15.53 13.80
CA ALA A 143 0.30 14.95 14.26
C ALA A 143 0.09 14.08 15.50
N SER A 144 0.88 13.00 15.61
CA SER A 144 0.84 12.08 16.75
C SER A 144 2.15 11.31 16.88
N PHE A 145 2.43 10.82 18.09
CA PHE A 145 3.45 9.79 18.32
C PHE A 145 2.96 8.38 17.96
N ASP A 146 1.64 8.21 17.84
CA ASP A 146 0.99 6.95 17.46
C ASP A 146 0.53 7.03 16.00
N PRO A 147 1.12 6.25 15.08
CA PRO A 147 0.76 6.29 13.66
C PRO A 147 -0.62 5.69 13.38
N VAL A 148 -1.09 4.74 14.21
CA VAL A 148 -2.42 4.10 14.05
C VAL A 148 -3.51 5.09 14.45
N ALA A 149 -3.37 5.75 15.59
CA ALA A 149 -4.26 6.81 16.04
C ALA A 149 -4.33 7.96 15.02
N LEU A 150 -3.17 8.33 14.46
CA LEU A 150 -3.10 9.38 13.45
C LEU A 150 -3.89 9.02 12.18
N ASP A 151 -3.70 7.81 11.67
CA ASP A 151 -4.39 7.35 10.46
C ASP A 151 -5.89 7.20 10.69
N GLN A 152 -6.32 6.69 11.86
CA GLN A 152 -7.74 6.65 12.23
C GLN A 152 -8.34 8.05 12.29
N ALA A 153 -7.69 8.99 12.97
CA ALA A 153 -8.15 10.38 13.06
C ALA A 153 -8.25 11.06 11.68
N CYS A 154 -7.25 10.85 10.81
CA CYS A 154 -7.27 11.38 9.45
C CYS A 154 -8.41 10.79 8.61
N ALA A 155 -8.67 9.48 8.72
CA ALA A 155 -9.77 8.83 8.01
C ALA A 155 -11.13 9.34 8.49
N ASP A 156 -11.30 9.52 9.80
CA ASP A 156 -12.53 10.07 10.39
C ASP A 156 -12.77 11.53 9.97
N MET A 157 -11.73 12.35 9.91
CA MET A 157 -11.81 13.72 9.40
C MET A 157 -12.24 13.75 7.93
N VAL A 158 -11.70 12.87 7.10
CA VAL A 158 -12.11 12.74 5.68
C VAL A 158 -13.56 12.24 5.59
N ALA A 159 -13.97 11.29 6.42
CA ALA A 159 -15.34 10.80 6.46
C ALA A 159 -16.33 11.93 6.86
N ALA A 160 -15.96 12.78 7.82
CA ALA A 160 -16.79 13.90 8.28
C ALA A 160 -16.85 15.08 7.30
N ALA A 161 -15.91 15.20 6.36
CA ALA A 161 -15.82 16.31 5.43
C ALA A 161 -16.91 16.25 4.33
N PRO A 162 -17.37 17.40 3.79
CA PRO A 162 -18.18 17.41 2.57
C PRO A 162 -17.36 16.97 1.36
N ILE A 163 -18.02 16.42 0.35
CA ILE A 163 -17.37 16.10 -0.94
C ILE A 163 -17.22 17.35 -1.80
N LEU A 164 -16.19 17.38 -2.62
CA LEU A 164 -15.99 18.44 -3.62
C LEU A 164 -16.78 18.11 -4.90
N GLY A 165 -17.51 19.10 -5.40
CA GLY A 165 -18.19 19.01 -6.69
C GLY A 165 -17.19 18.84 -7.84
N GLY A 166 -17.53 18.03 -8.84
CA GLY A 166 -16.66 17.71 -9.98
C GLY A 166 -15.54 16.72 -9.64
N SER A 167 -15.55 16.11 -8.46
CA SER A 167 -14.67 15.00 -8.12
C SER A 167 -15.27 13.67 -8.60
N LYS A 168 -14.41 12.66 -8.79
CA LYS A 168 -14.81 11.28 -9.13
C LYS A 168 -15.92 10.77 -8.19
N LEU A 169 -15.83 11.09 -6.91
CA LEU A 169 -16.81 10.69 -5.92
C LEU A 169 -18.16 11.40 -6.12
N ALA A 170 -18.15 12.71 -6.42
CA ALA A 170 -19.38 13.46 -6.68
C ALA A 170 -20.06 13.04 -8.00
N GLU A 171 -19.30 12.61 -8.98
CA GLU A 171 -19.82 12.08 -10.25
C GLU A 171 -20.44 10.69 -10.08
N ALA A 172 -19.84 9.84 -9.25
CA ALA A 172 -20.35 8.50 -8.96
C ALA A 172 -21.60 8.54 -8.07
N HIS A 173 -21.74 9.56 -7.21
CA HIS A 173 -22.82 9.72 -6.23
C HIS A 173 -23.53 11.08 -6.38
N PRO A 174 -24.15 11.37 -7.54
CA PRO A 174 -24.84 12.63 -7.76
C PRO A 174 -26.04 12.73 -6.81
N HIS A 175 -26.15 13.87 -6.11
CA HIS A 175 -27.23 14.16 -5.17
C HIS A 175 -27.17 13.45 -3.80
N GLU A 176 -26.10 12.74 -3.48
CA GLU A 176 -25.90 12.12 -2.17
C GLU A 176 -25.14 13.03 -1.21
N HIS A 177 -25.54 13.00 0.05
CA HIS A 177 -24.82 13.67 1.14
C HIS A 177 -23.96 12.65 1.84
N LEU A 178 -22.66 12.62 1.48
CA LEU A 178 -21.71 11.61 1.95
C LEU A 178 -20.93 12.03 3.21
N VAL A 179 -21.44 12.98 3.97
CA VAL A 179 -20.87 13.37 5.28
C VAL A 179 -21.07 12.22 6.27
N GLY A 180 -19.98 11.74 6.85
CA GLY A 180 -19.98 10.57 7.74
C GLY A 180 -19.76 9.23 7.05
N GLU A 181 -19.82 9.18 5.71
CA GLU A 181 -19.57 7.95 4.97
C GLU A 181 -18.07 7.69 4.71
N ASP A 182 -17.71 6.44 4.61
CA ASP A 182 -16.35 6.01 4.28
C ASP A 182 -16.03 6.27 2.81
N LYS A 183 -15.50 7.46 2.52
CA LYS A 183 -15.24 7.92 1.17
C LYS A 183 -14.16 7.10 0.45
N PHE A 184 -13.22 6.51 1.18
CA PHE A 184 -12.20 5.65 0.60
C PHE A 184 -12.79 4.33 0.10
N HIS A 185 -13.69 3.73 0.88
CA HIS A 185 -14.41 2.52 0.47
C HIS A 185 -15.42 2.81 -0.67
N LEU A 186 -16.07 3.97 -0.68
CA LEU A 186 -16.98 4.35 -1.78
C LEU A 186 -16.25 4.51 -3.12
N ILE A 187 -14.99 4.95 -3.12
CA ILE A 187 -14.18 5.06 -4.34
C ILE A 187 -13.61 3.69 -4.74
N HIS A 188 -13.16 2.91 -3.76
CA HIS A 188 -12.53 1.61 -3.93
C HIS A 188 -13.26 0.54 -3.11
N PRO A 189 -14.44 0.07 -3.57
CA PRO A 189 -15.31 -0.81 -2.79
C PRO A 189 -14.71 -2.20 -2.51
N ASP A 190 -13.72 -2.62 -3.31
CA ASP A 190 -13.02 -3.89 -3.12
C ASP A 190 -11.90 -3.81 -2.05
N THR A 191 -11.76 -2.66 -1.37
CA THR A 191 -10.72 -2.46 -0.35
C THR A 191 -11.26 -2.59 1.07
N ASN A 192 -10.38 -3.03 1.98
CA ASN A 192 -10.66 -3.10 3.41
C ASN A 192 -9.49 -2.52 4.22
N TRP A 193 -9.36 -1.19 4.21
CA TRP A 193 -8.31 -0.49 4.94
C TRP A 193 -8.46 -0.60 6.47
N LYS A 194 -9.70 -0.79 6.97
CA LYS A 194 -9.98 -0.93 8.41
C LYS A 194 -9.32 -2.18 8.99
N ALA A 195 -9.29 -3.27 8.22
CA ALA A 195 -8.60 -4.49 8.63
C ALA A 195 -7.10 -4.26 8.89
N GLY A 196 -6.45 -3.35 8.16
CA GLY A 196 -5.08 -2.93 8.43
C GLY A 196 -4.97 -2.27 9.80
N LEU A 197 -5.76 -1.23 10.10
CA LEU A 197 -5.68 -0.57 11.41
C LEU A 197 -6.03 -1.51 12.58
N ASP A 198 -6.96 -2.47 12.37
CA ASP A 198 -7.27 -3.51 13.35
C ASP A 198 -6.03 -4.40 13.62
N TYR A 199 -5.38 -4.83 12.57
CA TYR A 199 -4.17 -5.64 12.66
C TYR A 199 -2.97 -4.89 13.24
N ALA A 200 -2.80 -3.62 12.87
CA ALA A 200 -1.76 -2.75 13.43
C ALA A 200 -1.88 -2.62 14.96
N GLU A 201 -3.12 -2.51 15.46
CA GLU A 201 -3.41 -2.52 16.90
C GLU A 201 -3.12 -3.90 17.53
N GLU A 202 -3.55 -4.99 16.88
CA GLU A 202 -3.29 -6.36 17.33
C GLU A 202 -1.79 -6.64 17.49
N ILE A 203 -0.97 -6.23 16.52
CA ILE A 203 0.48 -6.42 16.57
C ILE A 203 1.20 -5.40 17.46
N GLY A 204 0.49 -4.47 18.09
CA GLY A 204 1.02 -3.50 19.05
C GLY A 204 1.83 -2.37 18.42
N LEU A 205 1.41 -1.86 17.28
CA LEU A 205 1.98 -0.65 16.66
C LEU A 205 1.43 0.64 17.26
N GLY A 206 0.21 0.62 17.77
CA GLY A 206 -0.49 1.73 18.36
C GLY A 206 -1.91 1.36 18.73
N THR A 207 -2.79 2.35 18.82
CA THR A 207 -4.23 2.17 19.08
C THR A 207 -5.04 3.05 18.14
N LYS A 208 -6.27 2.63 17.80
CA LYS A 208 -7.22 3.45 17.05
C LYS A 208 -7.92 4.51 17.90
N GLU A 209 -7.82 4.39 19.23
CA GLU A 209 -8.38 5.38 20.14
C GLU A 209 -7.51 6.65 20.15
N TYR A 210 -8.14 7.81 20.01
CA TYR A 210 -7.46 9.11 20.02
C TYR A 210 -8.32 10.21 20.65
N GLU A 211 -7.66 11.26 21.11
CA GLU A 211 -8.27 12.54 21.46
C GLU A 211 -7.76 13.61 20.49
N LEU A 212 -8.67 14.29 19.80
CA LEU A 212 -8.29 15.36 18.86
C LEU A 212 -8.20 16.68 19.61
N ILE A 213 -6.99 17.21 19.70
CA ILE A 213 -6.70 18.53 20.33
C ILE A 213 -6.43 19.55 19.21
N ASN A 214 -7.28 20.55 19.12
CA ASN A 214 -7.10 21.66 18.19
C ASN A 214 -6.16 22.71 18.80
N VAL A 215 -5.16 23.15 18.02
CA VAL A 215 -4.16 24.14 18.41
C VAL A 215 -4.12 25.31 17.43
#